data_372611c11190145f80c4b704fb942ba0
#
_entry.id   372611c11190145f80c4b704fb942ba0
#
_cell.length_a   1.000
_cell.length_b   1.000
_cell.length_c   1.000
_cell.angle_alpha   90.00
_cell.angle_beta   90.00
_cell.angle_gamma   90.00
#
_symmetry.space_group_name_H-M   'P 1'
#
loop_
_entity.id
_entity.type
_entity.pdbx_description
1 polymer ?
#
loop_
_entity_poly.entity_id
_entity_poly.type
_entity_poly.pdbx_seq_one_letter_code
_entity_poly.pdbx_strand_id
1 'polypeptide(L)'
;MAVRKIKTFVLLTALLAMGAQARIIGVPSDYKTIGDALGNADAGDTIKVARGVYNENITLVMGVVLEGADPLTTIIDGGRRGPTVNGTSGAEIRGFTIRNGIEGILCENAAPLIQRNWVIDNHASGIAAFISMPHIRNNVVYGNRWSGLLIWGAKGTKANIEQNVVIRNGYSGLTLKGPTNVTVRNNIFAENHFYGIFADPAAGQTKVEYNDIYKNYYTFNRFIKVPRTNLAVEPKFINRSLSRPNYHVSAKSPLAKRGKGRLDIGLIDQDEAAPSEDGDADNDGIPDSEDACPTEAEDQDGYEDEDGCPDVDNDQDGVLDADDKCPNDPEDRDGVEDEDGCPEPDNDKDGICDPWVSEQGAEDKYKDVCVSSDQCPLLPETKNGYKDDDGCPDKVPEPPKKTFTLHGIEFESGRAVIKPESESSLYEVLDMMQAFGDLKFKITGHTDNKGNKQKNKALSLERANSVKQWLVDKGIDGSRLKTEGMGQAKPIADNNTEAGRAKNRRIEFYRLEK
;
A
#
# COMPACT_ATOMS: atom_id res chain seq x y z
N MET A 1 -33.02 53.79 -62.85
CA MET A 1 -33.02 52.53 -62.04
C MET A 1 -32.02 52.67 -60.90
N ALA A 2 -32.53 52.89 -59.70
CA ALA A 2 -31.69 53.14 -58.51
C ALA A 2 -31.56 51.85 -57.73
N VAL A 3 -30.31 51.33 -57.55
CA VAL A 3 -30.01 50.16 -56.75
C VAL A 3 -29.76 50.64 -55.33
N ARG A 4 -30.65 50.30 -54.39
CA ARG A 4 -30.52 50.51 -52.96
C ARG A 4 -29.55 49.46 -52.39
N LYS A 5 -28.40 49.89 -51.83
CA LYS A 5 -27.50 49.07 -51.02
C LYS A 5 -28.09 48.94 -49.62
N ILE A 6 -28.46 47.71 -49.24
CA ILE A 6 -28.81 47.35 -47.88
C ILE A 6 -27.51 47.12 -47.13
N LYS A 7 -27.23 47.94 -46.11
CA LYS A 7 -26.13 47.67 -45.12
C LYS A 7 -26.67 46.76 -44.06
N THR A 8 -26.23 45.51 -44.09
CA THR A 8 -26.46 44.58 -42.98
C THR A 8 -25.50 44.91 -41.81
N PHE A 9 -26.06 45.38 -40.71
CA PHE A 9 -25.36 45.58 -39.45
C PHE A 9 -25.25 44.21 -38.76
N VAL A 10 -24.06 43.61 -38.74
CA VAL A 10 -23.79 42.45 -37.91
C VAL A 10 -23.44 42.98 -36.51
N LEU A 11 -24.39 42.81 -35.59
CA LEU A 11 -24.19 43.10 -34.19
C LEU A 11 -23.34 41.94 -33.60
N LEU A 12 -22.03 42.16 -33.44
CA LEU A 12 -21.13 41.23 -32.77
C LEU A 12 -21.34 41.40 -31.26
N THR A 13 -22.23 40.61 -30.67
CA THR A 13 -22.31 40.48 -29.20
C THR A 13 -21.08 39.77 -28.72
N ALA A 14 -20.09 40.51 -28.25
CA ALA A 14 -19.00 39.96 -27.43
C ALA A 14 -19.61 39.50 -26.11
N LEU A 15 -19.83 38.19 -25.96
CA LEU A 15 -20.01 37.58 -24.66
C LEU A 15 -18.67 37.74 -23.92
N LEU A 16 -18.56 38.73 -23.05
CA LEU A 16 -17.56 38.75 -22.01
C LEU A 16 -17.85 37.52 -21.12
N ALA A 17 -17.10 36.45 -21.30
CA ALA A 17 -16.98 35.42 -20.29
C ALA A 17 -16.34 36.11 -19.07
N MET A 18 -17.16 36.54 -18.12
CA MET A 18 -16.71 36.86 -16.79
C MET A 18 -16.14 35.56 -16.26
N GLY A 19 -14.82 35.42 -16.27
CA GLY A 19 -14.13 34.32 -15.58
C GLY A 19 -14.60 34.35 -14.13
N ALA A 20 -15.26 33.29 -13.68
CA ALA A 20 -15.59 33.11 -12.27
C ALA A 20 -14.29 33.28 -11.48
N GLN A 21 -14.31 34.21 -10.52
CA GLN A 21 -13.14 34.40 -9.64
C GLN A 21 -12.96 33.15 -8.80
N ALA A 22 -11.76 32.60 -8.79
CA ALA A 22 -11.43 31.42 -7.97
C ALA A 22 -11.84 31.65 -6.50
N ARG A 23 -12.64 30.75 -5.95
CA ARG A 23 -13.14 30.83 -4.57
C ARG A 23 -12.31 29.95 -3.65
N ILE A 24 -12.27 30.33 -2.39
CA ILE A 24 -11.85 29.45 -1.30
C ILE A 24 -13.12 28.95 -0.62
N ILE A 25 -13.31 27.66 -0.56
CA ILE A 25 -14.46 26.98 0.03
C ILE A 25 -13.97 26.23 1.26
N GLY A 26 -14.54 26.46 2.43
CA GLY A 26 -14.15 25.85 3.70
C GLY A 26 -14.98 24.61 4.05
N VAL A 27 -14.34 23.60 4.58
CA VAL A 27 -14.98 22.46 5.23
C VAL A 27 -14.42 22.36 6.66
N PRO A 28 -15.24 22.37 7.70
CA PRO A 28 -16.72 22.32 7.70
C PRO A 28 -17.42 23.70 7.70
N SER A 29 -16.73 24.81 7.46
CA SER A 29 -17.30 26.16 7.60
C SER A 29 -18.41 26.47 6.58
N ASP A 30 -18.20 26.18 5.30
CA ASP A 30 -19.16 26.45 4.23
C ASP A 30 -20.02 25.22 3.92
N TYR A 31 -19.39 24.04 3.90
CA TYR A 31 -20.06 22.73 3.70
C TYR A 31 -19.62 21.75 4.78
N LYS A 32 -20.55 20.95 5.29
CA LYS A 32 -20.26 19.99 6.35
C LYS A 32 -19.39 18.80 5.90
N THR A 33 -19.44 18.45 4.62
CA THR A 33 -18.73 17.31 4.04
C THR A 33 -17.83 17.74 2.90
N ILE A 34 -16.78 17.00 2.65
CA ILE A 34 -15.89 17.20 1.50
C ILE A 34 -16.67 16.96 0.20
N GLY A 35 -17.52 15.91 0.18
CA GLY A 35 -18.35 15.58 -0.98
C GLY A 35 -19.29 16.71 -1.39
N ASP A 36 -19.95 17.36 -0.42
CA ASP A 36 -20.83 18.51 -0.69
C ASP A 36 -20.05 19.71 -1.23
N ALA A 37 -18.86 19.99 -0.67
CA ALA A 37 -17.98 21.05 -1.13
C ALA A 37 -17.52 20.79 -2.59
N LEU A 38 -17.10 19.58 -2.91
CA LEU A 38 -16.72 19.16 -4.26
C LEU A 38 -17.89 19.27 -5.25
N GLY A 39 -19.10 18.91 -4.82
CA GLY A 39 -20.31 19.01 -5.65
C GLY A 39 -20.73 20.45 -5.97
N ASN A 40 -20.19 21.45 -5.27
CA ASN A 40 -20.51 22.87 -5.45
C ASN A 40 -19.29 23.72 -5.87
N ALA A 41 -18.15 23.09 -6.13
CA ALA A 41 -16.94 23.76 -6.58
C ALA A 41 -16.86 23.83 -8.10
N ASP A 42 -16.35 24.95 -8.61
CA ASP A 42 -16.04 25.18 -10.01
C ASP A 42 -14.53 25.08 -10.28
N ALA A 43 -14.16 24.88 -11.53
CA ALA A 43 -12.74 24.86 -11.92
C ALA A 43 -12.05 26.19 -11.55
N GLY A 44 -10.92 26.07 -10.86
CA GLY A 44 -10.16 27.18 -10.29
C GLY A 44 -10.38 27.36 -8.78
N ASP A 45 -11.45 26.78 -8.20
CA ASP A 45 -11.71 26.86 -6.78
C ASP A 45 -10.71 26.04 -5.95
N THR A 46 -10.47 26.46 -4.71
CA THR A 46 -9.72 25.72 -3.71
C THR A 46 -10.62 25.36 -2.53
N ILE A 47 -10.77 24.09 -2.22
CA ILE A 47 -11.48 23.60 -1.04
C ILE A 47 -10.45 23.40 0.06
N LYS A 48 -10.58 24.16 1.16
CA LYS A 48 -9.76 24.03 2.36
C LYS A 48 -10.50 23.23 3.43
N VAL A 49 -9.91 22.10 3.80
CA VAL A 49 -10.51 21.18 4.77
C VAL A 49 -9.76 21.31 6.10
N ALA A 50 -10.48 21.68 7.15
CA ALA A 50 -9.91 21.77 8.49
C ALA A 50 -9.54 20.37 9.05
N ARG A 51 -8.76 20.34 10.14
CA ARG A 51 -8.45 19.09 10.86
C ARG A 51 -9.73 18.33 11.20
N GLY A 52 -9.68 17.02 11.14
CA GLY A 52 -10.80 16.13 11.44
C GLY A 52 -10.78 14.85 10.63
N VAL A 53 -11.61 13.89 11.06
CA VAL A 53 -11.81 12.63 10.33
C VAL A 53 -13.09 12.72 9.50
N TYR A 54 -12.94 12.57 8.20
CA TYR A 54 -14.03 12.65 7.20
C TYR A 54 -14.30 11.26 6.63
N ASN A 55 -15.33 10.60 7.13
CA ASN A 55 -15.72 9.24 6.74
C ASN A 55 -16.44 9.24 5.38
N GLU A 56 -15.70 9.51 4.31
CA GLU A 56 -16.22 9.73 2.96
C GLU A 56 -15.44 8.97 1.88
N ASN A 57 -16.15 8.59 0.81
CA ASN A 57 -15.53 8.22 -0.46
C ASN A 57 -15.82 9.35 -1.44
N ILE A 58 -14.79 10.03 -1.93
CA ILE A 58 -14.93 11.26 -2.71
C ILE A 58 -14.45 11.09 -4.15
N THR A 59 -14.97 11.94 -5.04
CA THR A 59 -14.46 12.07 -6.42
C THR A 59 -13.99 13.50 -6.63
N LEU A 60 -12.73 13.66 -7.03
CA LEU A 60 -12.16 14.98 -7.31
C LEU A 60 -12.85 15.64 -8.51
N VAL A 61 -12.86 16.96 -8.53
CA VAL A 61 -13.48 17.76 -9.59
C VAL A 61 -12.38 18.43 -10.44
N MET A 62 -12.55 18.38 -11.76
CA MET A 62 -11.59 18.95 -12.71
C MET A 62 -11.30 20.44 -12.40
N GLY A 63 -10.02 20.78 -12.30
CA GLY A 63 -9.57 22.15 -12.04
C GLY A 63 -9.73 22.61 -10.60
N VAL A 64 -10.19 21.76 -9.68
CA VAL A 64 -10.34 22.07 -8.25
C VAL A 64 -9.12 21.59 -7.49
N VAL A 65 -8.66 22.39 -6.53
CA VAL A 65 -7.65 22.02 -5.54
C VAL A 65 -8.35 21.62 -4.24
N LEU A 66 -8.14 20.39 -3.79
CA LEU A 66 -8.57 19.91 -2.48
C LEU A 66 -7.36 19.91 -1.54
N GLU A 67 -7.41 20.74 -0.49
CA GLU A 67 -6.31 21.01 0.42
C GLU A 67 -6.74 20.75 1.88
N GLY A 68 -6.13 19.77 2.53
CA GLY A 68 -6.22 19.55 3.97
C GLY A 68 -5.30 20.49 4.75
N ALA A 69 -5.66 20.79 5.96
CA ALA A 69 -4.88 21.68 6.82
C ALA A 69 -3.48 21.10 7.11
N ASP A 70 -3.43 19.80 7.41
CA ASP A 70 -2.19 19.06 7.64
C ASP A 70 -2.46 17.56 7.45
N PRO A 71 -1.54 16.79 6.84
CA PRO A 71 -1.78 15.37 6.57
C PRO A 71 -1.89 14.51 7.83
N LEU A 72 -1.30 14.89 8.96
CA LEU A 72 -1.41 14.11 10.19
C LEU A 72 -2.74 14.33 10.92
N THR A 73 -3.42 15.44 10.65
CA THR A 73 -4.64 15.83 11.38
C THR A 73 -5.89 15.95 10.49
N THR A 74 -5.76 15.85 9.15
CA THR A 74 -6.89 15.93 8.21
C THR A 74 -7.02 14.61 7.46
N ILE A 75 -7.94 13.77 7.90
CA ILE A 75 -8.04 12.37 7.50
C ILE A 75 -9.28 12.13 6.65
N ILE A 76 -9.14 11.49 5.49
CA ILE A 76 -10.26 10.95 4.71
C ILE A 76 -10.26 9.43 4.87
N ASP A 77 -11.27 8.92 5.53
CA ASP A 77 -11.45 7.49 5.80
C ASP A 77 -12.50 6.89 4.87
N GLY A 78 -12.11 5.94 4.03
CA GLY A 78 -12.98 5.34 3.00
C GLY A 78 -13.91 4.25 3.51
N GLY A 79 -13.76 3.78 4.77
CA GLY A 79 -14.65 2.79 5.39
C GLY A 79 -14.78 1.49 4.61
N ARG A 80 -13.78 1.08 3.84
CA ARG A 80 -13.71 -0.16 3.02
C ARG A 80 -14.83 -0.30 1.97
N ARG A 81 -15.46 0.79 1.54
CA ARG A 81 -16.61 0.79 0.62
C ARG A 81 -16.25 1.00 -0.85
N GLY A 82 -14.99 1.15 -1.17
CA GLY A 82 -14.45 1.45 -2.51
C GLY A 82 -13.16 2.25 -2.37
N PRO A 83 -12.66 2.85 -3.46
CA PRO A 83 -11.56 3.80 -3.36
C PRO A 83 -11.94 4.96 -2.43
N THR A 84 -11.02 5.37 -1.54
CA THR A 84 -11.27 6.54 -0.69
C THR A 84 -11.39 7.80 -1.54
N VAL A 85 -10.51 7.94 -2.55
CA VAL A 85 -10.52 9.08 -3.47
C VAL A 85 -10.51 8.58 -4.91
N ASN A 86 -11.43 9.06 -5.73
CA ASN A 86 -11.37 8.92 -7.19
C ASN A 86 -10.70 10.15 -7.80
N GLY A 87 -9.59 9.94 -8.49
CA GLY A 87 -8.82 10.97 -9.16
C GLY A 87 -9.50 11.46 -10.44
N THR A 88 -9.40 12.78 -10.71
CA THR A 88 -9.92 13.41 -11.91
C THR A 88 -8.84 14.26 -12.58
N SER A 89 -8.81 14.26 -13.92
CA SER A 89 -7.82 15.05 -14.67
C SER A 89 -7.87 16.54 -14.32
N GLY A 90 -6.69 17.13 -14.13
CA GLY A 90 -6.55 18.54 -13.78
C GLY A 90 -6.95 18.90 -12.35
N ALA A 91 -7.38 17.95 -11.54
CA ALA A 91 -7.59 18.15 -10.11
C ALA A 91 -6.27 18.02 -9.34
N GLU A 92 -6.22 18.63 -8.17
CA GLU A 92 -5.12 18.48 -7.22
C GLU A 92 -5.67 18.05 -5.85
N ILE A 93 -4.94 17.14 -5.18
CA ILE A 93 -5.20 16.76 -3.79
C ILE A 93 -3.90 16.82 -2.98
N ARG A 94 -3.95 17.50 -1.82
CA ARG A 94 -2.80 17.64 -0.92
C ARG A 94 -3.20 17.82 0.53
N GLY A 95 -2.30 17.45 1.46
CA GLY A 95 -2.44 17.73 2.90
C GLY A 95 -3.41 16.79 3.62
N PHE A 96 -3.57 15.55 3.18
CA PHE A 96 -4.46 14.57 3.80
C PHE A 96 -3.75 13.27 4.17
N THR A 97 -4.18 12.65 5.26
CA THR A 97 -4.14 11.19 5.40
C THR A 97 -5.35 10.59 4.66
N ILE A 98 -5.09 9.60 3.80
CA ILE A 98 -6.09 8.90 2.98
C ILE A 98 -5.98 7.42 3.29
N ARG A 99 -6.96 6.89 4.01
CA ARG A 99 -6.87 5.53 4.55
C ARG A 99 -8.14 4.72 4.39
N ASN A 100 -8.02 3.45 4.72
CA ASN A 100 -9.14 2.51 4.92
C ASN A 100 -10.08 2.41 3.70
N GLY A 101 -9.56 2.64 2.48
CA GLY A 101 -10.25 2.34 1.23
C GLY A 101 -9.88 0.96 0.70
N ILE A 102 -10.54 0.51 -0.38
CA ILE A 102 -10.00 -0.59 -1.19
C ILE A 102 -8.70 -0.10 -1.81
N GLU A 103 -8.71 0.90 -2.66
CA GLU A 103 -7.54 1.73 -3.00
C GLU A 103 -7.61 3.04 -2.20
N GLY A 104 -6.45 3.58 -1.81
CA GLY A 104 -6.42 4.91 -1.22
C GLY A 104 -6.87 5.95 -2.26
N ILE A 105 -6.17 6.03 -3.38
CA ILE A 105 -6.53 6.88 -4.53
C ILE A 105 -6.58 6.03 -5.79
N LEU A 106 -7.71 6.06 -6.47
CA LEU A 106 -7.91 5.40 -7.77
C LEU A 106 -7.97 6.45 -8.89
N CYS A 107 -7.13 6.30 -9.91
CA CYS A 107 -7.15 7.11 -11.12
C CYS A 107 -7.48 6.21 -12.32
N GLU A 108 -8.60 6.47 -12.99
CA GLU A 108 -9.00 5.79 -14.22
C GLU A 108 -9.12 6.80 -15.35
N ASN A 109 -8.30 6.67 -16.40
CA ASN A 109 -8.22 7.63 -17.51
C ASN A 109 -8.05 9.09 -17.04
N ALA A 110 -7.30 9.32 -15.97
CA ALA A 110 -7.21 10.60 -15.29
C ALA A 110 -5.76 11.06 -15.12
N ALA A 111 -5.54 12.36 -14.99
CA ALA A 111 -4.23 12.97 -14.79
C ALA A 111 -4.29 14.01 -13.65
N PRO A 112 -4.54 13.59 -12.40
CA PRO A 112 -4.49 14.48 -11.25
C PRO A 112 -3.05 14.78 -10.82
N LEU A 113 -2.90 15.86 -10.03
CA LEU A 113 -1.73 16.10 -9.20
C LEU A 113 -2.02 15.58 -7.78
N ILE A 114 -1.22 14.63 -7.34
CA ILE A 114 -1.33 14.01 -6.00
C ILE A 114 -0.04 14.34 -5.25
N GLN A 115 -0.13 15.20 -4.25
CA GLN A 115 1.08 15.66 -3.55
C GLN A 115 0.85 15.93 -2.06
N ARG A 116 1.91 15.73 -1.24
CA ARG A 116 1.89 16.03 0.19
C ARG A 116 0.76 15.33 0.94
N ASN A 117 0.47 14.07 0.58
CA ASN A 117 -0.51 13.25 1.27
C ASN A 117 0.19 12.08 1.95
N TRP A 118 -0.44 11.57 2.98
CA TRP A 118 -0.19 10.27 3.56
C TRP A 118 -1.26 9.30 3.05
N VAL A 119 -0.86 8.28 2.31
CA VAL A 119 -1.78 7.29 1.75
C VAL A 119 -1.46 5.95 2.41
N ILE A 120 -2.22 5.63 3.46
CA ILE A 120 -1.86 4.58 4.40
C ILE A 120 -2.98 3.55 4.58
N ASP A 121 -2.63 2.33 4.94
CA ASP A 121 -3.53 1.29 5.45
C ASP A 121 -4.76 1.02 4.57
N ASN A 122 -4.58 1.02 3.25
CA ASN A 122 -5.64 0.68 2.31
C ASN A 122 -5.59 -0.80 1.93
N HIS A 123 -6.75 -1.40 1.68
CA HIS A 123 -6.93 -2.84 1.47
C HIS A 123 -6.34 -3.39 0.16
N ALA A 124 -6.04 -2.53 -0.79
CA ALA A 124 -5.31 -2.88 -1.99
C ALA A 124 -4.10 -1.94 -2.15
N SER A 125 -3.95 -1.27 -3.28
CA SER A 125 -2.84 -0.35 -3.49
C SER A 125 -3.11 1.02 -2.86
N GLY A 126 -2.04 1.69 -2.39
CA GLY A 126 -2.17 3.06 -1.89
C GLY A 126 -2.66 4.00 -2.99
N ILE A 127 -1.95 4.07 -4.10
CA ILE A 127 -2.36 4.84 -5.29
C ILE A 127 -2.35 3.90 -6.49
N ALA A 128 -3.51 3.73 -7.14
CA ALA A 128 -3.69 2.94 -8.34
C ALA A 128 -4.06 3.81 -9.53
N ALA A 129 -3.35 3.64 -10.66
CA ALA A 129 -3.57 4.40 -11.89
C ALA A 129 -3.74 3.44 -13.07
N PHE A 130 -4.92 3.44 -13.69
CA PHE A 130 -5.26 2.61 -14.84
C PHE A 130 -5.45 3.50 -16.07
N ILE A 131 -4.60 3.32 -17.08
CA ILE A 131 -4.56 4.12 -18.31
C ILE A 131 -4.53 5.64 -17.99
N SER A 132 -3.81 5.98 -16.93
CA SER A 132 -3.82 7.30 -16.31
C SER A 132 -2.44 7.92 -16.29
N MET A 133 -2.37 9.24 -16.21
CA MET A 133 -1.13 10.01 -16.24
C MET A 133 -0.99 10.91 -15.00
N PRO A 134 -1.08 10.37 -13.78
CA PRO A 134 -0.96 11.17 -12.58
C PRO A 134 0.45 11.74 -12.42
N HIS A 135 0.54 12.89 -11.76
CA HIS A 135 1.78 13.38 -11.19
C HIS A 135 1.73 13.12 -9.68
N ILE A 136 2.56 12.19 -9.22
CA ILE A 136 2.61 11.73 -7.84
C ILE A 136 3.90 12.21 -7.22
N ARG A 137 3.83 13.17 -6.32
CA ARG A 137 5.04 13.74 -5.72
C ARG A 137 4.87 14.08 -4.24
N ASN A 138 5.97 13.97 -3.51
CA ASN A 138 6.06 14.40 -2.11
C ASN A 138 4.98 13.77 -1.21
N ASN A 139 4.65 12.48 -1.44
CA ASN A 139 3.72 11.73 -0.61
C ASN A 139 4.45 10.70 0.23
N VAL A 140 3.86 10.35 1.38
CA VAL A 140 4.16 9.14 2.13
C VAL A 140 3.12 8.09 1.76
N VAL A 141 3.56 6.92 1.30
CA VAL A 141 2.69 5.80 0.93
C VAL A 141 3.11 4.59 1.74
N TYR A 142 2.37 4.30 2.81
CA TYR A 142 2.78 3.40 3.86
C TYR A 142 1.72 2.32 4.16
N GLY A 143 2.14 1.10 4.49
CA GLY A 143 1.29 0.07 5.08
C GLY A 143 0.12 -0.44 4.22
N ASN A 144 0.04 -0.08 2.93
CA ASN A 144 -1.05 -0.54 2.08
C ASN A 144 -0.88 -2.04 1.77
N ARG A 145 -1.96 -2.81 1.80
CA ARG A 145 -1.93 -4.28 1.76
C ARG A 145 -1.31 -4.86 0.49
N TRP A 146 -1.37 -4.11 -0.63
CA TRP A 146 -0.74 -4.50 -1.89
C TRP A 146 0.43 -3.57 -2.21
N SER A 147 0.51 -3.07 -3.47
CA SER A 147 1.56 -2.15 -3.86
C SER A 147 1.32 -0.75 -3.28
N GLY A 148 2.39 -0.07 -2.84
CA GLY A 148 2.27 1.34 -2.52
C GLY A 148 1.71 2.11 -3.73
N LEU A 149 2.36 1.96 -4.88
CA LEU A 149 1.96 2.56 -6.15
C LEU A 149 1.74 1.47 -7.20
N LEU A 150 0.61 1.50 -7.89
CA LEU A 150 0.29 0.64 -9.03
C LEU A 150 0.00 1.51 -10.26
N ILE A 151 0.82 1.40 -11.30
CA ILE A 151 0.60 2.05 -12.59
C ILE A 151 0.37 0.96 -13.64
N TRP A 152 -0.84 0.91 -14.17
CA TRP A 152 -1.20 0.01 -15.27
C TRP A 152 -1.54 0.84 -16.50
N GLY A 153 -0.60 0.90 -17.42
CA GLY A 153 -0.68 1.76 -18.58
C GLY A 153 -1.15 1.08 -19.86
N ALA A 154 -1.45 1.92 -20.84
CA ALA A 154 -1.57 1.57 -22.24
C ALA A 154 -0.51 2.34 -23.04
N LYS A 155 -0.36 2.02 -24.34
CA LYS A 155 0.60 2.73 -25.20
C LYS A 155 0.37 4.26 -25.16
N GLY A 156 1.39 5.02 -24.76
CA GLY A 156 1.34 6.47 -24.61
C GLY A 156 1.04 6.96 -23.20
N THR A 157 0.70 6.07 -22.24
CA THR A 157 0.56 6.45 -20.84
C THR A 157 1.89 6.97 -20.29
N LYS A 158 1.85 8.16 -19.71
CA LYS A 158 2.98 8.82 -19.06
C LYS A 158 2.58 9.14 -17.63
N ALA A 159 3.49 8.92 -16.67
CA ALA A 159 3.30 9.35 -15.30
C ALA A 159 4.64 9.84 -14.74
N ASN A 160 4.57 10.78 -13.80
CA ASN A 160 5.74 11.23 -13.06
C ASN A 160 5.58 10.84 -11.60
N ILE A 161 6.56 10.13 -11.08
CA ILE A 161 6.62 9.67 -9.69
C ILE A 161 7.92 10.20 -9.11
N GLU A 162 7.84 11.21 -8.27
CA GLU A 162 9.02 11.89 -7.77
C GLU A 162 8.89 12.36 -6.33
N GLN A 163 9.99 12.20 -5.59
CA GLN A 163 10.11 12.69 -4.22
C GLN A 163 9.08 12.09 -3.26
N ASN A 164 8.70 10.83 -3.46
CA ASN A 164 7.83 10.12 -2.53
C ASN A 164 8.64 9.19 -1.61
N VAL A 165 8.09 8.92 -0.45
CA VAL A 165 8.52 7.82 0.42
C VAL A 165 7.45 6.73 0.35
N VAL A 166 7.83 5.56 -0.16
CA VAL A 166 6.93 4.41 -0.40
C VAL A 166 7.48 3.24 0.41
N ILE A 167 6.91 3.02 1.58
CA ILE A 167 7.53 2.18 2.61
C ILE A 167 6.54 1.19 3.22
N ARG A 168 7.02 -0.01 3.57
CA ARG A 168 6.27 -1.07 4.29
C ARG A 168 4.94 -1.48 3.65
N ASN A 169 4.81 -1.43 2.31
CA ASN A 169 3.61 -1.92 1.65
C ASN A 169 3.68 -3.45 1.46
N GLY A 170 2.53 -4.12 1.57
CA GLY A 170 2.42 -5.58 1.64
C GLY A 170 2.80 -6.33 0.36
N TYR A 171 3.01 -5.66 -0.77
CA TYR A 171 3.55 -6.25 -1.99
C TYR A 171 4.78 -5.47 -2.46
N SER A 172 4.67 -4.62 -3.46
CA SER A 172 5.80 -3.85 -3.99
C SER A 172 5.64 -2.36 -3.68
N GLY A 173 6.76 -1.65 -3.55
CA GLY A 173 6.71 -0.19 -3.46
C GLY A 173 6.07 0.39 -4.70
N LEU A 174 6.58 0.05 -5.88
CA LEU A 174 6.00 0.43 -7.17
C LEU A 174 5.78 -0.80 -8.05
N THR A 175 4.59 -0.94 -8.62
CA THR A 175 4.26 -1.94 -9.62
C THR A 175 3.89 -1.26 -10.93
N LEU A 176 4.59 -1.62 -12.01
CA LEU A 176 4.37 -1.12 -13.37
C LEU A 176 3.85 -2.25 -14.25
N LYS A 177 2.66 -2.10 -14.82
CA LYS A 177 2.03 -3.07 -15.73
C LYS A 177 1.66 -2.44 -17.07
N GLY A 178 1.82 -3.23 -18.12
CA GLY A 178 1.52 -2.80 -19.49
C GLY A 178 2.53 -1.78 -20.06
N PRO A 179 2.32 -1.30 -21.29
CA PRO A 179 3.25 -0.41 -21.97
C PRO A 179 3.22 1.01 -21.38
N THR A 180 4.03 1.22 -20.36
CA THR A 180 4.14 2.51 -19.64
C THR A 180 5.38 3.29 -20.07
N ASN A 181 5.31 4.62 -19.96
CA ASN A 181 6.43 5.55 -20.06
C ASN A 181 6.45 6.41 -18.79
N VAL A 182 6.93 5.82 -17.70
CA VAL A 182 6.94 6.44 -16.38
C VAL A 182 8.32 6.99 -16.06
N THR A 183 8.36 8.19 -15.48
CA THR A 183 9.59 8.75 -14.89
C THR A 183 9.51 8.56 -13.37
N VAL A 184 10.48 7.84 -12.82
CA VAL A 184 10.59 7.52 -11.39
C VAL A 184 11.90 8.08 -10.89
N ARG A 185 11.86 9.15 -10.09
CA ARG A 185 13.09 9.82 -9.63
C ARG A 185 12.96 10.42 -8.23
N ASN A 186 14.10 10.47 -7.54
CA ASN A 186 14.21 11.07 -6.21
C ASN A 186 13.23 10.45 -5.17
N ASN A 187 12.79 9.19 -5.36
CA ASN A 187 11.91 8.51 -4.40
C ASN A 187 12.72 7.61 -3.47
N ILE A 188 12.15 7.31 -2.32
CA ILE A 188 12.58 6.22 -1.43
C ILE A 188 11.57 5.09 -1.54
N PHE A 189 12.01 3.90 -1.95
CA PHE A 189 11.26 2.65 -1.90
C PHE A 189 11.92 1.74 -0.87
N ALA A 190 11.36 1.67 0.33
CA ALA A 190 12.01 0.96 1.43
C ALA A 190 11.08 -0.04 2.12
N GLU A 191 11.66 -1.14 2.57
CA GLU A 191 11.00 -2.12 3.45
C GLU A 191 9.66 -2.66 2.92
N ASN A 192 9.41 -2.59 1.60
CA ASN A 192 8.23 -3.20 1.01
C ASN A 192 8.40 -4.72 0.95
N HIS A 193 7.30 -5.44 1.18
CA HIS A 193 7.35 -6.89 1.45
C HIS A 193 7.89 -7.71 0.27
N PHE A 194 7.78 -7.22 -0.96
CA PHE A 194 8.24 -7.96 -2.14
C PHE A 194 9.27 -7.16 -2.94
N TYR A 195 8.90 -6.39 -3.94
CA TYR A 195 9.84 -5.58 -4.72
C TYR A 195 9.87 -4.12 -4.27
N GLY A 196 11.05 -3.50 -4.31
CA GLY A 196 11.11 -2.04 -4.32
C GLY A 196 10.39 -1.51 -5.57
N ILE A 197 10.80 -2.00 -6.76
CA ILE A 197 10.14 -1.70 -8.03
C ILE A 197 9.94 -2.98 -8.83
N PHE A 198 8.70 -3.28 -9.20
CA PHE A 198 8.32 -4.35 -10.10
C PHE A 198 7.82 -3.78 -11.43
N ALA A 199 8.30 -4.31 -12.55
CA ALA A 199 7.80 -3.96 -13.88
C ALA A 199 7.52 -5.22 -14.69
N ASP A 200 6.43 -5.25 -15.45
CA ASP A 200 6.22 -6.30 -16.43
C ASP A 200 7.08 -6.07 -17.70
N PRO A 201 7.22 -7.06 -18.59
CA PRO A 201 8.04 -6.93 -19.78
C PRO A 201 7.61 -5.79 -20.72
N ALA A 202 6.37 -5.36 -20.67
CA ALA A 202 5.82 -4.32 -21.53
C ALA A 202 6.13 -2.89 -21.03
N ALA A 203 6.55 -2.73 -19.78
CA ALA A 203 6.88 -1.44 -19.15
C ALA A 203 8.26 -0.85 -19.58
N GLY A 204 8.76 -1.22 -20.75
CA GLY A 204 10.14 -1.05 -21.19
C GLY A 204 10.67 0.37 -21.43
N GLN A 205 9.85 1.43 -21.33
CA GLN A 205 10.29 2.83 -21.50
C GLN A 205 10.35 3.61 -20.19
N THR A 206 10.24 2.94 -19.07
CA THR A 206 10.32 3.55 -17.75
C THR A 206 11.73 4.03 -17.44
N LYS A 207 11.86 5.26 -16.95
CA LYS A 207 13.11 5.85 -16.49
C LYS A 207 13.16 5.81 -14.97
N VAL A 208 14.12 5.10 -14.41
CA VAL A 208 14.33 4.98 -12.95
C VAL A 208 15.69 5.55 -12.61
N GLU A 209 15.74 6.74 -12.02
CA GLU A 209 16.98 7.45 -11.75
C GLU A 209 16.93 8.20 -10.42
N TYR A 210 18.04 8.21 -9.69
CA TYR A 210 18.19 8.96 -8.43
C TYR A 210 17.19 8.55 -7.35
N ASN A 211 16.82 7.27 -7.26
CA ASN A 211 16.00 6.77 -6.17
C ASN A 211 16.86 6.03 -5.14
N ASP A 212 16.33 5.86 -3.94
CA ASP A 212 16.85 4.90 -2.99
C ASP A 212 15.90 3.69 -2.92
N ILE A 213 16.46 2.48 -3.00
CA ILE A 213 15.68 1.23 -3.04
C ILE A 213 16.27 0.29 -1.97
N TYR A 214 15.80 0.45 -0.72
CA TYR A 214 16.44 -0.09 0.47
C TYR A 214 15.59 -1.13 1.18
N LYS A 215 16.21 -2.22 1.61
CA LYS A 215 15.59 -3.31 2.41
C LYS A 215 14.26 -3.86 1.91
N ASN A 216 13.96 -3.79 0.63
CA ASN A 216 12.86 -4.58 0.06
C ASN A 216 13.32 -6.03 -0.12
N TYR A 217 12.40 -7.02 -0.12
CA TYR A 217 12.79 -8.42 -0.34
C TYR A 217 13.55 -8.60 -1.65
N TYR A 218 13.08 -7.95 -2.74
CA TYR A 218 13.84 -7.76 -3.97
C TYR A 218 13.94 -6.28 -4.30
N THR A 219 15.10 -5.83 -4.75
CA THR A 219 15.30 -4.43 -5.15
C THR A 219 14.45 -4.09 -6.37
N PHE A 220 14.58 -4.88 -7.44
CA PHE A 220 13.80 -4.76 -8.68
C PHE A 220 13.85 -6.06 -9.47
N ASN A 221 12.95 -6.23 -10.45
CA ASN A 221 12.97 -7.39 -11.32
C ASN A 221 13.75 -7.12 -12.63
N ARG A 222 14.02 -8.20 -13.40
CA ARG A 222 14.89 -8.19 -14.60
C ARG A 222 14.40 -7.34 -15.78
N PHE A 223 13.18 -6.85 -15.76
CA PHE A 223 12.57 -6.14 -16.88
C PHE A 223 12.80 -4.63 -16.87
N ILE A 224 13.39 -4.11 -15.81
CA ILE A 224 13.69 -2.70 -15.66
C ILE A 224 15.20 -2.47 -15.62
N LYS A 225 15.65 -1.45 -16.35
CA LYS A 225 17.05 -1.00 -16.26
C LYS A 225 17.16 0.05 -15.18
N VAL A 226 17.92 -0.24 -14.14
CA VAL A 226 18.15 0.66 -13.03
C VAL A 226 19.59 1.18 -13.09
N PRO A 227 19.81 2.45 -13.49
CA PRO A 227 21.14 3.05 -13.56
C PRO A 227 21.80 3.13 -12.17
N ARG A 228 23.14 3.27 -12.17
CA ARG A 228 23.95 3.46 -10.93
C ARG A 228 23.66 4.76 -10.17
N THR A 229 22.83 5.62 -10.71
CA THR A 229 22.34 6.81 -10.01
C THR A 229 21.36 6.46 -8.88
N ASN A 230 20.79 5.25 -8.88
CA ASN A 230 19.95 4.77 -7.79
C ASN A 230 20.82 4.17 -6.69
N LEU A 231 20.40 4.38 -5.45
CA LEU A 231 21.08 3.95 -4.24
C LEU A 231 20.35 2.79 -3.57
N ALA A 232 21.02 2.15 -2.61
CA ALA A 232 20.45 1.12 -1.75
C ALA A 232 21.06 1.28 -0.36
N VAL A 233 20.74 2.38 0.31
CA VAL A 233 21.34 2.78 1.58
C VAL A 233 20.26 3.13 2.59
N GLU A 234 20.56 3.01 3.87
CA GLU A 234 19.62 3.39 4.92
C GLU A 234 19.22 4.87 4.81
N PRO A 235 17.93 5.20 4.66
CA PRO A 235 17.48 6.56 4.45
C PRO A 235 17.81 7.52 5.60
N LYS A 236 17.86 7.03 6.86
CA LYS A 236 18.03 7.84 8.07
C LYS A 236 17.00 8.98 8.12
N PHE A 237 15.75 8.60 8.21
CA PHE A 237 14.64 9.53 8.42
C PHE A 237 14.80 10.31 9.74
N ILE A 238 14.23 11.50 9.82
CA ILE A 238 14.28 12.34 11.02
C ILE A 238 13.57 11.62 12.16
N ASN A 239 12.34 11.16 11.94
CA ASN A 239 11.59 10.39 12.92
C ASN A 239 10.76 9.31 12.23
N ARG A 240 10.79 8.10 12.76
CA ARG A 240 9.98 6.95 12.28
C ARG A 240 8.91 6.52 13.26
N SER A 241 8.79 7.19 14.40
CA SER A 241 7.74 6.92 15.38
C SER A 241 6.36 7.12 14.74
N LEU A 242 5.42 6.26 15.08
CA LEU A 242 4.04 6.37 14.59
C LEU A 242 3.31 7.58 15.21
N SER A 243 3.74 8.03 16.39
CA SER A 243 3.14 9.19 17.07
C SER A 243 3.43 10.52 16.38
N ARG A 244 4.68 10.74 15.91
CA ARG A 244 5.08 11.94 15.16
C ARG A 244 5.97 11.56 13.97
N PRO A 245 5.44 10.90 12.96
CA PRO A 245 6.26 10.39 11.88
C PRO A 245 6.76 11.53 10.99
N ASN A 246 8.08 11.62 10.85
CA ASN A 246 8.73 12.54 9.92
C ASN A 246 9.63 11.76 8.98
N TYR A 247 9.13 11.48 7.79
CA TYR A 247 9.86 10.73 6.75
C TYR A 247 10.75 11.61 5.86
N HIS A 248 11.06 12.85 6.25
CA HIS A 248 12.16 13.57 5.65
C HIS A 248 13.48 12.92 6.04
N VAL A 249 14.46 13.00 5.16
CA VAL A 249 15.79 12.48 5.47
C VAL A 249 16.55 13.48 6.34
N SER A 250 17.23 12.99 7.37
CA SER A 250 18.05 13.86 8.22
C SER A 250 19.22 14.47 7.43
N ALA A 251 19.74 15.61 7.84
CA ALA A 251 20.89 16.26 7.22
C ALA A 251 22.16 15.36 7.18
N LYS A 252 22.23 14.35 8.05
CA LYS A 252 23.30 13.33 8.09
C LYS A 252 23.00 12.10 7.22
N SER A 253 21.87 12.09 6.51
CA SER A 253 21.51 10.99 5.64
C SER A 253 22.44 10.91 4.43
N PRO A 254 22.79 9.69 3.97
CA PRO A 254 23.50 9.53 2.70
C PRO A 254 22.67 9.95 1.48
N LEU A 255 21.37 10.22 1.65
CA LEU A 255 20.43 10.64 0.61
C LEU A 255 20.32 12.16 0.48
N ALA A 256 20.79 12.91 1.48
CA ALA A 256 20.74 14.37 1.46
C ALA A 256 21.53 14.94 0.27
N LYS A 257 20.88 15.79 -0.54
CA LYS A 257 21.41 16.43 -1.75
C LYS A 257 21.98 15.46 -2.81
N ARG A 258 21.52 14.21 -2.80
CA ARG A 258 21.98 13.15 -3.73
C ARG A 258 21.04 12.89 -4.89
N GLY A 259 19.88 13.49 -4.87
CA GLY A 259 18.89 13.41 -5.93
C GLY A 259 19.25 14.28 -7.15
N LYS A 260 18.44 14.14 -8.20
CA LYS A 260 18.54 14.97 -9.39
C LYS A 260 18.29 16.44 -9.04
N GLY A 261 19.13 17.31 -9.52
CA GLY A 261 19.05 18.74 -9.21
C GLY A 261 19.64 19.10 -7.83
N ARG A 262 20.38 18.19 -7.19
CA ARG A 262 20.92 18.32 -5.83
C ARG A 262 19.83 18.41 -4.75
N LEU A 263 18.64 17.92 -5.05
CA LEU A 263 17.56 17.76 -4.06
C LEU A 263 17.85 16.55 -3.18
N ASP A 264 17.20 16.46 -2.04
CA ASP A 264 17.18 15.25 -1.25
C ASP A 264 16.45 14.13 -2.02
N ILE A 265 16.84 12.88 -1.80
CA ILE A 265 16.07 11.74 -2.27
C ILE A 265 15.00 11.47 -1.20
N GLY A 266 13.73 11.43 -1.57
CA GLY A 266 12.58 11.36 -0.68
C GLY A 266 11.82 12.69 -0.62
N LEU A 267 11.15 12.96 0.49
CA LEU A 267 10.38 14.19 0.68
C LEU A 267 11.28 15.42 0.68
N ILE A 268 10.72 16.54 0.21
CA ILE A 268 11.37 17.86 0.25
C ILE A 268 10.43 18.88 0.88
N ASP A 269 10.98 19.73 1.70
CA ASP A 269 10.27 20.92 2.18
C ASP A 269 10.20 21.98 1.06
N GLN A 270 9.04 22.61 0.94
CA GLN A 270 8.92 23.86 0.19
C GLN A 270 8.61 24.93 1.24
N ASP A 271 9.52 25.84 1.35
CA ASP A 271 9.52 27.03 2.20
C ASP A 271 10.38 26.89 3.49
N GLU A 272 11.69 26.97 3.33
CA GLU A 272 12.56 27.53 4.36
C GLU A 272 12.56 29.06 4.15
N ALA A 273 11.81 29.79 4.96
CA ALA A 273 12.08 31.19 5.23
C ALA A 273 13.04 31.27 6.43
N ALA A 274 14.08 32.07 6.30
CA ALA A 274 15.13 32.21 7.29
C ALA A 274 14.65 32.89 8.60
N PRO A 275 15.20 32.52 9.78
CA PRO A 275 14.76 33.04 11.07
C PRO A 275 15.24 34.48 11.35
N SER A 276 14.45 35.25 12.09
CA SER A 276 14.77 36.56 12.64
C SER A 276 15.14 36.45 14.13
N GLU A 277 15.98 37.38 14.59
CA GLU A 277 16.69 37.35 15.87
C GLU A 277 15.85 37.56 17.13
N ASP A 278 16.11 36.73 18.12
CA ASP A 278 15.98 36.78 19.59
C ASP A 278 14.87 37.62 20.24
N GLY A 279 13.86 36.93 20.72
CA GLY A 279 12.85 37.27 21.71
C GLY A 279 12.55 36.04 22.59
N ASP A 280 11.77 36.16 23.60
CA ASP A 280 11.14 35.11 24.42
C ASP A 280 9.75 35.67 24.77
N ALA A 281 8.80 35.38 23.87
CA ALA A 281 7.52 36.11 23.83
C ALA A 281 6.51 35.66 24.90
N ASP A 282 6.61 34.39 25.34
CA ASP A 282 5.73 33.80 26.37
C ASP A 282 6.40 33.63 27.72
N ASN A 283 7.73 33.91 27.79
CA ASN A 283 8.56 33.91 29.00
C ASN A 283 8.69 32.53 29.68
N ASP A 284 8.77 31.47 28.92
CA ASP A 284 9.02 30.11 29.43
C ASP A 284 10.52 29.83 29.66
N GLY A 285 11.38 30.70 29.17
CA GLY A 285 12.84 30.61 29.29
C GLY A 285 13.55 30.07 28.08
N ILE A 286 12.83 29.75 26.98
CA ILE A 286 13.35 29.32 25.69
C ILE A 286 13.26 30.50 24.71
N PRO A 287 14.35 30.93 24.06
CA PRO A 287 14.29 32.03 23.10
C PRO A 287 13.42 31.70 21.88
N ASP A 288 12.65 32.66 21.33
CA ASP A 288 11.78 32.50 20.15
C ASP A 288 12.49 31.80 18.97
N SER A 289 13.80 31.93 18.84
CA SER A 289 14.59 31.28 17.77
C SER A 289 14.91 29.80 18.03
N GLU A 290 14.81 29.36 19.27
CA GLU A 290 15.02 27.98 19.74
C GLU A 290 13.70 27.33 20.19
N ASP A 291 12.64 28.12 20.30
CA ASP A 291 11.31 27.78 20.74
C ASP A 291 10.39 27.44 19.56
N ALA A 292 9.79 26.25 19.60
CA ALA A 292 8.86 25.78 18.57
C ALA A 292 7.47 26.44 18.68
N CYS A 293 7.11 26.97 19.86
CA CYS A 293 5.83 27.64 20.13
C CYS A 293 5.99 29.04 20.79
N PRO A 294 6.65 30.02 20.17
CA PRO A 294 7.10 31.29 20.76
C PRO A 294 6.04 32.19 21.40
N THR A 295 4.81 31.75 21.55
CA THR A 295 3.68 32.49 22.15
C THR A 295 2.84 31.63 23.09
N GLU A 296 3.24 30.39 23.35
CA GLU A 296 2.53 29.43 24.20
C GLU A 296 3.55 28.74 25.11
N ALA A 297 3.69 29.22 26.34
CA ALA A 297 4.71 28.76 27.27
C ALA A 297 4.66 27.26 27.56
N GLU A 298 5.84 26.66 27.65
CA GLU A 298 6.11 25.26 28.03
C GLU A 298 5.47 24.90 29.39
N ASP A 299 4.89 23.69 29.54
CA ASP A 299 4.20 23.25 30.74
C ASP A 299 5.05 22.42 31.74
N GLN A 300 6.27 22.03 31.35
CA GLN A 300 7.28 21.38 32.20
C GLN A 300 6.77 20.14 32.93
N ASP A 301 6.16 19.21 32.21
CA ASP A 301 5.63 17.96 32.76
C ASP A 301 6.59 16.76 32.67
N GLY A 302 7.76 16.94 32.05
CA GLY A 302 8.80 15.93 31.85
C GLY A 302 8.76 15.27 30.49
N TYR A 303 7.94 15.74 29.57
CA TYR A 303 7.85 15.29 28.19
C TYR A 303 8.23 16.45 27.25
N GLU A 304 9.21 16.23 26.37
CA GLU A 304 9.72 17.20 25.39
C GLU A 304 9.98 18.64 25.92
N ASP A 305 10.15 18.85 27.24
CA ASP A 305 10.35 20.14 27.95
C ASP A 305 11.44 21.07 27.34
N GLU A 306 12.14 20.65 26.31
CA GLU A 306 13.24 21.42 25.70
C GLU A 306 12.81 22.12 24.40
N ASP A 307 11.57 21.91 23.91
CA ASP A 307 11.15 22.46 22.61
C ASP A 307 10.30 23.74 22.71
N GLY A 308 9.85 24.12 23.91
CA GLY A 308 9.11 25.34 24.17
C GLY A 308 7.63 25.28 23.81
N CYS A 309 7.06 24.08 23.66
CA CYS A 309 5.66 23.89 23.35
C CYS A 309 4.94 23.12 24.46
N PRO A 310 3.85 23.63 25.03
CA PRO A 310 3.10 22.86 26.00
C PRO A 310 2.51 21.60 25.35
N ASP A 311 2.86 20.45 25.90
CA ASP A 311 2.41 19.14 25.42
C ASP A 311 1.18 18.67 26.18
N VAL A 312 0.02 19.22 25.86
CA VAL A 312 -1.27 18.92 26.54
C VAL A 312 -1.83 17.51 26.22
N ASP A 313 -1.15 16.76 25.37
CA ASP A 313 -1.48 15.42 24.89
C ASP A 313 -0.14 14.78 24.46
N ASN A 314 0.63 14.30 25.46
CA ASN A 314 2.04 13.90 25.33
C ASN A 314 2.29 12.81 24.30
N ASP A 315 1.41 11.83 24.21
CA ASP A 315 1.54 10.73 23.28
C ASP A 315 0.68 10.91 22.01
N GLN A 316 -0.13 12.00 21.97
CA GLN A 316 -0.91 12.46 20.83
C GLN A 316 -1.96 11.46 20.34
N ASP A 317 -2.50 10.74 21.27
CA ASP A 317 -3.60 9.82 21.01
C ASP A 317 -4.96 10.54 20.91
N GLY A 318 -5.05 11.80 21.38
CA GLY A 318 -6.23 12.67 21.36
C GLY A 318 -7.07 12.57 22.63
N VAL A 319 -6.58 11.89 23.66
CA VAL A 319 -6.98 12.03 25.05
C VAL A 319 -5.98 12.99 25.68
N LEU A 320 -6.47 14.03 26.35
CA LEU A 320 -5.57 15.00 26.97
C LEU A 320 -4.95 14.41 28.23
N ASP A 321 -3.70 14.71 28.54
CA ASP A 321 -2.97 14.17 29.71
C ASP A 321 -3.75 14.25 31.02
N ALA A 322 -4.58 15.31 31.20
CA ALA A 322 -5.43 15.47 32.35
C ALA A 322 -6.56 14.43 32.48
N ASP A 323 -6.98 13.84 31.37
CA ASP A 323 -8.06 12.85 31.27
C ASP A 323 -7.50 11.46 30.87
N ASP A 324 -6.20 11.36 30.53
CA ASP A 324 -5.50 10.18 30.11
C ASP A 324 -4.92 9.40 31.31
N LYS A 325 -5.15 8.10 31.36
CA LYS A 325 -4.56 7.22 32.37
C LYS A 325 -3.12 6.81 32.05
N CYS A 326 -2.74 6.92 30.78
CA CYS A 326 -1.44 6.54 30.24
C CYS A 326 -0.78 7.66 29.41
N PRO A 327 -0.55 8.88 29.93
CA PRO A 327 -0.21 10.08 29.15
C PRO A 327 1.04 10.00 28.25
N ASN A 328 1.78 8.93 28.32
CA ASN A 328 2.99 8.72 27.51
C ASN A 328 2.94 7.43 26.69
N ASP A 329 1.80 6.74 26.64
CA ASP A 329 1.59 5.49 25.94
C ASP A 329 0.34 5.59 25.08
N PRO A 330 0.43 5.94 23.82
CA PRO A 330 -0.71 6.29 22.99
C PRO A 330 -1.71 5.14 22.85
N GLU A 331 -2.97 5.48 22.95
CA GLU A 331 -4.13 4.63 22.68
C GLU A 331 -4.07 4.02 21.28
N ASP A 332 -4.33 2.72 21.12
CA ASP A 332 -4.25 2.02 19.85
C ASP A 332 -5.54 2.07 19.01
N ARG A 333 -6.64 2.59 19.57
CA ARG A 333 -7.93 2.91 18.93
C ARG A 333 -8.49 1.81 18.04
N ASP A 334 -8.59 0.65 18.60
CA ASP A 334 -9.06 -0.55 17.94
C ASP A 334 -10.53 -0.91 18.23
N GLY A 335 -11.18 -0.17 19.10
CA GLY A 335 -12.57 -0.33 19.50
C GLY A 335 -12.76 -0.99 20.86
N VAL A 336 -11.68 -1.19 21.63
CA VAL A 336 -11.68 -1.76 22.97
C VAL A 336 -11.11 -0.72 23.93
N GLU A 337 -11.89 -0.28 24.88
CA GLU A 337 -11.53 0.70 25.93
C GLU A 337 -10.96 2.04 25.43
N ASP A 338 -11.14 2.41 24.14
CA ASP A 338 -10.60 3.60 23.42
C ASP A 338 -10.78 4.98 24.11
N GLU A 339 -11.46 5.06 25.23
CA GLU A 339 -11.79 6.34 25.90
C GLU A 339 -10.86 6.67 27.07
N ASP A 340 -9.97 5.75 27.46
CA ASP A 340 -9.17 5.92 28.66
C ASP A 340 -7.70 6.30 28.43
N GLY A 341 -7.27 6.34 27.17
CA GLY A 341 -5.94 6.75 26.73
C GLY A 341 -4.85 5.70 26.96
N CYS A 342 -5.23 4.44 27.24
CA CYS A 342 -4.26 3.36 27.47
C CYS A 342 -4.40 2.28 26.43
N PRO A 343 -3.36 1.92 25.71
CA PRO A 343 -3.42 0.85 24.71
C PRO A 343 -3.54 -0.54 25.34
N GLU A 344 -4.47 -1.36 24.86
CA GLU A 344 -4.66 -2.75 25.29
C GLU A 344 -3.69 -3.69 24.57
N PRO A 345 -2.78 -4.36 25.28
CA PRO A 345 -1.83 -5.26 24.64
C PRO A 345 -2.41 -6.64 24.26
N ASP A 346 -3.63 -6.97 24.69
CA ASP A 346 -4.30 -8.27 24.53
C ASP A 346 -5.82 -8.10 24.69
N ASN A 347 -6.47 -7.62 23.63
CA ASN A 347 -7.88 -7.23 23.61
C ASN A 347 -8.86 -8.34 23.96
N ASP A 348 -8.62 -9.54 23.42
CA ASP A 348 -9.52 -10.67 23.61
C ASP A 348 -9.11 -11.61 24.75
N LYS A 349 -7.97 -11.31 25.38
CA LYS A 349 -7.47 -11.96 26.60
C LYS A 349 -7.13 -13.42 26.41
N ASP A 350 -6.60 -13.78 25.23
CA ASP A 350 -6.14 -15.13 24.92
C ASP A 350 -4.67 -15.38 25.28
N GLY A 351 -3.93 -14.32 25.58
CA GLY A 351 -2.52 -14.32 25.98
C GLY A 351 -1.56 -14.17 24.78
N ILE A 352 -2.07 -13.80 23.61
CA ILE A 352 -1.28 -13.45 22.42
C ILE A 352 -1.41 -11.96 22.22
N CYS A 353 -0.27 -11.26 22.04
CA CYS A 353 -0.25 -9.81 22.01
C CYS A 353 -0.83 -9.26 20.71
N ASP A 354 -1.59 -8.20 20.80
CA ASP A 354 -2.05 -7.44 19.66
C ASP A 354 -0.88 -6.96 18.77
N PRO A 355 -1.09 -6.82 17.47
CA PRO A 355 -0.01 -6.54 16.52
C PRO A 355 0.82 -5.30 16.84
N TRP A 356 0.20 -4.28 17.43
CA TRP A 356 0.87 -3.03 17.77
C TRP A 356 2.01 -3.22 18.78
N VAL A 357 1.88 -4.19 19.72
CA VAL A 357 2.93 -4.48 20.72
C VAL A 357 4.25 -4.82 20.05
N SER A 358 4.23 -5.68 19.02
CA SER A 358 5.42 -6.03 18.25
C SER A 358 5.84 -4.95 17.26
N GLU A 359 4.89 -4.21 16.70
CA GLU A 359 5.16 -3.11 15.77
C GLU A 359 5.87 -1.94 16.43
N GLN A 360 5.59 -1.69 17.69
CA GLN A 360 6.23 -0.66 18.50
C GLN A 360 7.47 -1.16 19.26
N GLY A 361 7.76 -2.47 19.23
CA GLY A 361 8.87 -3.07 19.96
C GLY A 361 8.65 -3.06 21.48
N ALA A 362 7.38 -3.20 21.91
CA ALA A 362 6.95 -3.14 23.29
C ALA A 362 6.84 -4.51 23.98
N GLU A 363 7.34 -5.58 23.35
CA GLU A 363 7.25 -6.96 23.83
C GLU A 363 7.85 -7.12 25.24
N ASP A 364 8.96 -6.45 25.52
CA ASP A 364 9.59 -6.49 26.85
C ASP A 364 8.71 -5.82 27.93
N LYS A 365 7.91 -4.83 27.58
CA LYS A 365 7.00 -4.12 28.47
C LYS A 365 5.81 -4.99 28.85
N TYR A 366 5.26 -5.74 27.90
CA TYR A 366 4.02 -6.53 28.07
C TYR A 366 4.22 -8.04 28.19
N LYS A 367 5.47 -8.54 28.28
CA LYS A 367 5.82 -9.96 28.37
C LYS A 367 5.12 -10.76 29.48
N ASP A 368 4.64 -10.10 30.53
CA ASP A 368 3.90 -10.73 31.64
C ASP A 368 2.38 -10.74 31.38
N VAL A 369 1.90 -10.11 30.31
CA VAL A 369 0.49 -10.02 29.89
C VAL A 369 0.24 -10.98 28.72
N CYS A 370 1.04 -10.87 27.69
CA CYS A 370 0.86 -11.61 26.44
C CYS A 370 2.20 -11.94 25.76
N VAL A 371 2.19 -12.82 24.78
CA VAL A 371 3.38 -13.25 24.00
C VAL A 371 3.04 -13.36 22.52
N SER A 372 4.04 -13.29 21.65
CA SER A 372 3.87 -13.38 20.19
C SER A 372 3.07 -12.21 19.59
N SER A 373 2.50 -12.36 18.41
CA SER A 373 1.70 -11.33 17.74
C SER A 373 0.43 -11.93 17.19
N ASP A 374 -0.72 -11.40 17.61
CA ASP A 374 -2.05 -11.84 17.25
C ASP A 374 -2.46 -11.37 15.85
N GLN A 375 -3.04 -12.27 15.07
CA GLN A 375 -3.59 -11.96 13.75
C GLN A 375 -5.10 -11.67 13.80
N CYS A 376 -5.76 -11.95 14.92
CA CYS A 376 -7.20 -11.78 15.15
C CYS A 376 -7.52 -11.07 16.47
N PRO A 377 -7.02 -9.86 16.74
CA PRO A 377 -7.01 -9.19 18.06
C PRO A 377 -8.32 -9.07 18.83
N LEU A 378 -9.45 -9.40 18.23
CA LEU A 378 -10.78 -9.32 18.83
C LEU A 378 -11.49 -10.68 18.91
N LEU A 379 -10.81 -11.77 18.60
CA LEU A 379 -11.37 -13.11 18.53
C LEU A 379 -10.44 -14.13 19.17
N PRO A 380 -10.65 -14.53 20.41
CA PRO A 380 -9.69 -15.30 21.17
C PRO A 380 -9.34 -16.64 20.51
N GLU A 381 -8.10 -17.01 20.59
CA GLU A 381 -7.52 -18.25 20.07
C GLU A 381 -8.26 -19.50 20.58
N THR A 382 -8.50 -20.42 19.67
CA THR A 382 -9.06 -21.74 20.00
C THR A 382 -7.94 -22.76 20.21
N LYS A 383 -7.42 -22.91 21.42
CA LYS A 383 -6.33 -23.85 21.76
C LYS A 383 -6.70 -25.30 21.46
N ASN A 384 -6.40 -25.76 20.25
CA ASN A 384 -6.78 -27.09 19.73
C ASN A 384 -5.58 -27.89 19.15
N GLY A 385 -4.37 -27.35 19.22
CA GLY A 385 -3.13 -27.93 18.69
C GLY A 385 -2.89 -27.68 17.21
N TYR A 386 -3.68 -26.80 16.58
CA TYR A 386 -3.53 -26.38 15.19
C TYR A 386 -3.49 -24.87 15.09
N LYS A 387 -2.37 -24.32 14.68
CA LYS A 387 -2.09 -22.87 14.58
C LYS A 387 -2.30 -22.07 15.88
N ASP A 388 -2.18 -22.71 17.02
CA ASP A 388 -2.40 -22.11 18.34
C ASP A 388 -1.45 -20.91 18.65
N ASP A 389 -0.60 -20.54 17.70
CA ASP A 389 0.37 -19.46 17.86
C ASP A 389 -0.02 -18.17 17.07
N ASP A 390 -1.14 -18.19 16.31
CA ASP A 390 -1.51 -17.06 15.45
C ASP A 390 -2.61 -16.15 16.04
N GLY A 391 -3.19 -16.50 17.19
CA GLY A 391 -4.22 -15.72 17.89
C GLY A 391 -5.60 -15.76 17.23
N CYS A 392 -5.82 -16.66 16.26
CA CYS A 392 -7.08 -16.72 15.56
C CYS A 392 -7.89 -17.97 15.90
N PRO A 393 -9.18 -17.85 16.24
CA PRO A 393 -10.03 -19.02 16.47
C PRO A 393 -10.06 -19.88 15.22
N ASP A 394 -9.46 -21.05 15.29
CA ASP A 394 -9.41 -21.97 14.16
C ASP A 394 -10.08 -23.31 14.42
N LYS A 395 -10.30 -24.04 13.35
CA LYS A 395 -10.75 -25.43 13.42
C LYS A 395 -9.68 -26.31 12.81
N VAL A 396 -9.30 -27.36 13.52
CA VAL A 396 -8.44 -28.40 12.94
C VAL A 396 -9.03 -28.80 11.59
N PRO A 397 -8.30 -28.61 10.47
CA PRO A 397 -8.81 -28.97 9.16
C PRO A 397 -9.20 -30.44 9.09
N GLU A 398 -10.27 -30.78 8.37
CA GLU A 398 -10.54 -32.20 8.13
C GLU A 398 -9.42 -32.81 7.27
N PRO A 399 -8.97 -34.01 7.58
CA PRO A 399 -7.93 -34.64 6.78
C PRO A 399 -8.39 -34.75 5.32
N PRO A 400 -7.52 -34.43 4.35
CA PRO A 400 -7.89 -34.36 2.94
C PRO A 400 -8.42 -35.70 2.45
N LYS A 401 -9.37 -35.65 1.51
CA LYS A 401 -9.90 -36.84 0.84
C LYS A 401 -8.74 -37.71 0.33
N LYS A 402 -8.96 -39.02 0.21
CA LYS A 402 -7.93 -39.96 -0.27
C LYS A 402 -7.30 -39.56 -1.61
N THR A 403 -8.09 -38.88 -2.44
CA THR A 403 -7.64 -38.33 -3.74
C THR A 403 -8.29 -36.98 -3.97
N PHE A 404 -7.53 -35.99 -4.38
CA PHE A 404 -8.03 -34.70 -4.85
C PHE A 404 -7.23 -34.22 -6.06
N THR A 405 -7.91 -33.45 -6.91
CA THR A 405 -7.32 -32.84 -8.10
C THR A 405 -7.04 -31.39 -7.79
N LEU A 406 -5.81 -30.96 -7.98
CA LEU A 406 -5.45 -29.58 -7.89
C LEU A 406 -5.85 -28.87 -9.19
N HIS A 407 -6.80 -27.98 -9.10
CA HIS A 407 -7.25 -27.14 -10.20
C HIS A 407 -6.42 -25.85 -10.26
N GLY A 408 -6.28 -25.27 -11.44
CA GLY A 408 -5.58 -23.99 -11.60
C GLY A 408 -4.05 -24.08 -11.68
N ILE A 409 -3.46 -25.29 -11.67
CA ILE A 409 -2.02 -25.42 -11.94
C ILE A 409 -1.81 -25.39 -13.45
N GLU A 410 -1.26 -24.30 -13.93
CA GLU A 410 -0.87 -24.12 -15.32
C GLU A 410 0.65 -24.17 -15.47
N PHE A 411 1.08 -24.71 -16.61
CA PHE A 411 2.48 -24.79 -17.00
C PHE A 411 2.71 -24.04 -18.31
N GLU A 412 3.93 -23.59 -18.53
CA GLU A 412 4.32 -23.11 -19.85
C GLU A 412 4.06 -24.17 -20.93
N SER A 413 3.71 -23.73 -22.14
CA SER A 413 3.39 -24.66 -23.24
C SER A 413 4.54 -25.60 -23.53
N GLY A 414 4.27 -26.91 -23.45
CA GLY A 414 5.26 -27.95 -23.70
C GLY A 414 6.39 -28.07 -22.67
N ARG A 415 6.27 -27.38 -21.52
CA ARG A 415 7.29 -27.37 -20.45
C ARG A 415 6.69 -27.77 -19.11
N ALA A 416 7.58 -27.96 -18.13
CA ALA A 416 7.24 -28.23 -16.74
C ALA A 416 7.45 -27.00 -15.82
N VAL A 417 7.55 -25.82 -16.39
CA VAL A 417 7.67 -24.57 -15.65
C VAL A 417 6.28 -24.14 -15.19
N ILE A 418 6.08 -24.04 -13.87
CA ILE A 418 4.84 -23.60 -13.25
C ILE A 418 4.67 -22.11 -13.54
N LYS A 419 3.48 -21.70 -13.95
CA LYS A 419 3.17 -20.30 -14.16
C LYS A 419 2.86 -19.60 -12.83
N PRO A 420 3.19 -18.30 -12.68
CA PRO A 420 2.91 -17.55 -11.44
C PRO A 420 1.45 -17.57 -11.00
N GLU A 421 0.51 -17.63 -11.95
CA GLU A 421 -0.94 -17.67 -11.67
C GLU A 421 -1.36 -18.93 -10.89
N SER A 422 -0.51 -19.95 -10.88
CA SER A 422 -0.76 -21.22 -10.19
C SER A 422 -0.38 -21.20 -8.71
N GLU A 423 0.31 -20.17 -8.24
CA GLU A 423 0.86 -20.14 -6.88
C GLU A 423 -0.22 -20.19 -5.81
N SER A 424 -1.35 -19.51 -6.00
CA SER A 424 -2.45 -19.54 -5.04
C SER A 424 -2.95 -20.96 -4.75
N SER A 425 -3.13 -21.77 -5.81
CA SER A 425 -3.56 -23.17 -5.65
C SER A 425 -2.49 -24.05 -4.99
N LEU A 426 -1.21 -23.70 -5.17
CA LEU A 426 -0.10 -24.42 -4.53
C LEU A 426 0.01 -24.07 -3.04
N TYR A 427 -0.31 -22.84 -2.65
CA TYR A 427 -0.35 -22.46 -1.24
C TYR A 427 -1.47 -23.19 -0.48
N GLU A 428 -2.64 -23.43 -1.07
CA GLU A 428 -3.69 -24.25 -0.44
C GLU A 428 -3.20 -25.68 -0.10
N VAL A 429 -2.38 -26.26 -0.97
CA VAL A 429 -1.78 -27.58 -0.71
C VAL A 429 -0.66 -27.49 0.32
N LEU A 430 0.12 -26.43 0.30
CA LEU A 430 1.18 -26.17 1.27
C LEU A 430 0.60 -26.10 2.68
N ASP A 431 -0.43 -25.27 2.89
CA ASP A 431 -1.10 -25.10 4.18
C ASP A 431 -1.66 -26.43 4.69
N MET A 432 -2.35 -27.17 3.81
CA MET A 432 -2.83 -28.52 4.15
C MET A 432 -1.69 -29.46 4.53
N MET A 433 -0.56 -29.43 3.83
CA MET A 433 0.56 -30.33 4.14
C MET A 433 1.32 -29.91 5.39
N GLN A 434 1.30 -28.64 5.77
CA GLN A 434 1.83 -28.14 7.04
C GLN A 434 0.92 -28.56 8.19
N ALA A 435 -0.39 -28.38 8.05
CA ALA A 435 -1.38 -28.80 9.03
C ALA A 435 -1.34 -30.32 9.35
N PHE A 436 -1.01 -31.14 8.35
CA PHE A 436 -0.96 -32.60 8.49
C PHE A 436 0.46 -33.14 8.26
N GLY A 437 1.38 -32.86 9.16
CA GLY A 437 2.79 -33.21 9.06
C GLY A 437 3.10 -34.69 8.77
N ASP A 438 2.27 -35.62 9.20
CA ASP A 438 2.40 -37.07 9.03
C ASP A 438 1.95 -37.60 7.65
N LEU A 439 1.12 -36.83 6.92
CA LEU A 439 0.55 -37.32 5.67
C LEU A 439 1.59 -37.33 4.54
N LYS A 440 1.55 -38.42 3.78
CA LYS A 440 2.38 -38.63 2.57
C LYS A 440 1.49 -38.62 1.34
N PHE A 441 1.98 -38.04 0.25
CA PHE A 441 1.23 -37.94 -1.00
C PHE A 441 2.00 -38.45 -2.19
N LYS A 442 1.27 -38.98 -3.16
CA LYS A 442 1.75 -39.23 -4.51
C LYS A 442 1.16 -38.15 -5.43
N ILE A 443 2.02 -37.38 -6.08
CA ILE A 443 1.69 -36.35 -7.05
C ILE A 443 1.72 -36.99 -8.42
N THR A 444 0.59 -36.97 -9.13
CA THR A 444 0.45 -37.60 -10.43
C THR A 444 0.15 -36.56 -11.50
N GLY A 445 1.00 -36.45 -12.52
CA GLY A 445 0.80 -35.57 -13.65
C GLY A 445 0.07 -36.24 -14.80
N HIS A 446 -0.81 -35.48 -15.46
CA HIS A 446 -1.57 -35.91 -16.64
C HIS A 446 -1.42 -34.91 -17.79
N THR A 447 -1.58 -35.40 -19.00
CA THR A 447 -1.64 -34.58 -20.23
C THR A 447 -2.93 -34.88 -21.00
N ASP A 448 -3.22 -34.04 -21.98
CA ASP A 448 -4.15 -34.39 -23.05
C ASP A 448 -3.53 -35.40 -24.04
N ASN A 449 -4.26 -35.72 -25.06
CA ASN A 449 -3.83 -36.70 -26.09
C ASN A 449 -3.02 -36.08 -27.25
N LYS A 450 -2.68 -34.81 -27.21
CA LYS A 450 -1.88 -34.16 -28.24
C LYS A 450 -0.40 -34.56 -28.12
N GLY A 451 0.20 -34.96 -29.22
CA GLY A 451 1.62 -35.31 -29.26
C GLY A 451 1.91 -36.81 -29.04
N ASN A 452 3.19 -37.10 -28.80
CA ASN A 452 3.69 -38.47 -28.65
C ASN A 452 3.44 -39.01 -27.25
N LYS A 453 2.90 -40.22 -27.14
CA LYS A 453 2.54 -40.86 -25.85
C LYS A 453 3.72 -40.97 -24.88
N GLN A 454 4.93 -41.29 -25.35
CA GLN A 454 6.11 -41.40 -24.48
C GLN A 454 6.59 -40.02 -24.02
N LYS A 455 6.57 -39.02 -24.91
CA LYS A 455 6.90 -37.62 -24.53
C LYS A 455 5.87 -37.07 -23.54
N ASN A 456 4.59 -37.36 -23.73
CA ASN A 456 3.55 -36.96 -22.81
C ASN A 456 3.73 -37.59 -21.43
N LYS A 457 4.15 -38.86 -21.37
CA LYS A 457 4.45 -39.52 -20.09
C LYS A 457 5.64 -38.86 -19.39
N ALA A 458 6.71 -38.56 -20.10
CA ALA A 458 7.88 -37.85 -19.55
C ALA A 458 7.50 -36.45 -19.07
N LEU A 459 6.83 -35.65 -19.92
CA LEU A 459 6.39 -34.29 -19.56
C LEU A 459 5.48 -34.26 -18.32
N SER A 460 4.58 -35.24 -18.21
CA SER A 460 3.70 -35.31 -17.04
C SER A 460 4.44 -35.64 -15.75
N LEU A 461 5.50 -36.45 -15.82
CA LEU A 461 6.39 -36.72 -14.70
C LEU A 461 7.21 -35.48 -14.31
N GLU A 462 7.76 -34.78 -15.30
CA GLU A 462 8.50 -33.53 -15.06
C GLU A 462 7.61 -32.48 -14.37
N ARG A 463 6.35 -32.34 -14.77
CA ARG A 463 5.38 -31.45 -14.13
C ARG A 463 5.09 -31.84 -12.68
N ALA A 464 4.90 -33.13 -12.42
CA ALA A 464 4.73 -33.63 -11.05
C ALA A 464 5.98 -33.34 -10.20
N ASN A 465 7.18 -33.48 -10.79
CA ASN A 465 8.43 -33.14 -10.11
C ASN A 465 8.57 -31.64 -9.83
N SER A 466 8.13 -30.78 -10.74
CA SER A 466 8.15 -29.33 -10.52
C SER A 466 7.24 -28.93 -9.35
N VAL A 467 6.05 -29.52 -9.24
CA VAL A 467 5.15 -29.30 -8.10
C VAL A 467 5.77 -29.82 -6.81
N LYS A 468 6.37 -31.01 -6.82
CA LYS A 468 7.12 -31.55 -5.66
C LYS A 468 8.23 -30.58 -5.25
N GLN A 469 9.05 -30.14 -6.20
CA GLN A 469 10.17 -29.25 -5.91
C GLN A 469 9.70 -27.93 -5.30
N TRP A 470 8.63 -27.34 -5.85
CA TRP A 470 8.03 -26.13 -5.30
C TRP A 470 7.62 -26.30 -3.82
N LEU A 471 6.96 -27.42 -3.48
CA LEU A 471 6.59 -27.72 -2.08
C LEU A 471 7.82 -27.95 -1.18
N VAL A 472 8.86 -28.59 -1.69
CA VAL A 472 10.12 -28.80 -0.95
C VAL A 472 10.84 -27.48 -0.71
N ASP A 473 10.87 -26.59 -1.69
CA ASP A 473 11.46 -25.24 -1.58
C ASP A 473 10.71 -24.37 -0.53
N LYS A 474 9.44 -24.72 -0.25
CA LYS A 474 8.61 -24.10 0.79
C LYS A 474 8.63 -24.84 2.13
N GLY A 475 9.57 -25.79 2.32
CA GLY A 475 9.81 -26.44 3.60
C GLY A 475 9.13 -27.80 3.82
N ILE A 476 8.40 -28.34 2.84
CA ILE A 476 7.83 -29.68 2.95
C ILE A 476 8.94 -30.74 2.79
N ASP A 477 9.02 -31.69 3.72
CA ASP A 477 9.97 -32.82 3.60
C ASP A 477 9.69 -33.62 2.31
N GLY A 478 10.66 -33.65 1.42
CA GLY A 478 10.58 -34.35 0.13
C GLY A 478 10.35 -35.86 0.23
N SER A 479 10.62 -36.47 1.41
CA SER A 479 10.33 -37.89 1.69
C SER A 479 8.83 -38.19 1.78
N ARG A 480 8.03 -37.17 2.06
CA ARG A 480 6.57 -37.24 2.09
C ARG A 480 5.93 -37.25 0.70
N LEU A 481 6.71 -36.95 -0.34
CA LEU A 481 6.20 -36.72 -1.69
C LEU A 481 6.79 -37.74 -2.68
N LYS A 482 5.93 -38.55 -3.32
CA LYS A 482 6.28 -39.38 -4.48
C LYS A 482 5.67 -38.75 -5.74
N THR A 483 6.33 -38.92 -6.88
CA THR A 483 5.85 -38.39 -8.15
C THR A 483 5.62 -39.49 -9.18
N GLU A 484 4.63 -39.33 -10.05
CA GLU A 484 4.30 -40.26 -11.13
C GLU A 484 3.80 -39.51 -12.36
N GLY A 485 4.20 -39.93 -13.56
CA GLY A 485 3.72 -39.40 -14.83
C GLY A 485 2.82 -40.39 -15.54
N MET A 486 1.53 -40.03 -15.67
CA MET A 486 0.54 -40.86 -16.40
C MET A 486 0.40 -40.49 -17.87
N GLY A 487 0.90 -39.33 -18.28
CA GLY A 487 0.69 -38.82 -19.63
C GLY A 487 -0.80 -38.77 -19.97
N GLN A 488 -1.13 -39.25 -21.15
CA GLN A 488 -2.52 -39.29 -21.66
C GLN A 488 -3.30 -40.57 -21.32
N ALA A 489 -2.80 -41.41 -20.40
CA ALA A 489 -3.35 -42.76 -20.17
C ALA A 489 -4.68 -42.76 -19.38
N LYS A 490 -4.96 -41.72 -18.63
CA LYS A 490 -6.17 -41.61 -17.79
C LYS A 490 -6.90 -40.28 -18.02
N PRO A 491 -7.60 -40.12 -19.16
CA PRO A 491 -8.40 -38.94 -19.41
C PRO A 491 -9.63 -38.93 -18.50
N ILE A 492 -10.03 -37.75 -18.04
CA ILE A 492 -11.26 -37.51 -17.26
C ILE A 492 -12.31 -36.75 -18.06
N ALA A 493 -11.97 -36.28 -19.26
CA ALA A 493 -12.85 -35.56 -20.16
C ALA A 493 -12.53 -35.87 -21.63
N ASP A 494 -13.44 -35.47 -22.54
CA ASP A 494 -13.28 -35.73 -23.99
C ASP A 494 -12.11 -34.94 -24.58
N ASN A 495 -11.12 -35.66 -25.10
CA ASN A 495 -9.95 -35.09 -25.73
C ASN A 495 -10.22 -34.44 -27.11
N ASN A 496 -11.41 -34.63 -27.69
CA ASN A 496 -11.78 -34.00 -28.95
C ASN A 496 -12.07 -32.50 -28.79
N THR A 497 -12.47 -32.05 -27.61
CA THR A 497 -12.75 -30.66 -27.32
C THR A 497 -11.56 -29.99 -26.60
N GLU A 498 -11.35 -28.68 -26.80
CA GLU A 498 -10.31 -27.94 -26.05
C GLU A 498 -10.63 -27.91 -24.55
N ALA A 499 -11.88 -27.68 -24.20
CA ALA A 499 -12.32 -27.70 -22.81
C ALA A 499 -12.05 -29.05 -22.13
N GLY A 500 -12.26 -30.17 -22.84
CA GLY A 500 -11.95 -31.50 -22.32
C GLY A 500 -10.44 -31.75 -22.22
N ARG A 501 -9.65 -31.33 -23.19
CA ARG A 501 -8.19 -31.38 -23.11
C ARG A 501 -7.64 -30.57 -21.95
N ALA A 502 -8.19 -29.38 -21.71
CA ALA A 502 -7.79 -28.55 -20.57
C ALA A 502 -8.03 -29.28 -19.22
N LYS A 503 -9.16 -29.97 -19.06
CA LYS A 503 -9.43 -30.80 -17.88
C LYS A 503 -8.47 -31.98 -17.74
N ASN A 504 -8.02 -32.55 -18.86
CA ASN A 504 -7.08 -33.67 -18.86
C ASN A 504 -5.64 -33.23 -18.50
N ARG A 505 -5.25 -31.98 -18.74
CA ARG A 505 -3.98 -31.38 -18.31
C ARG A 505 -4.09 -30.97 -16.83
N ARG A 506 -3.82 -31.87 -15.91
CA ARG A 506 -4.04 -31.70 -14.48
C ARG A 506 -2.95 -32.34 -13.62
N ILE A 507 -2.92 -31.98 -12.37
CA ILE A 507 -2.16 -32.62 -11.29
C ILE A 507 -3.14 -33.20 -10.28
N GLU A 508 -2.93 -34.46 -9.88
CA GLU A 508 -3.70 -35.15 -8.87
C GLU A 508 -2.81 -35.50 -7.66
N PHE A 509 -3.34 -35.36 -6.48
CA PHE A 509 -2.73 -35.79 -5.23
C PHE A 509 -3.45 -37.01 -4.68
N TYR A 510 -2.70 -38.07 -4.38
CA TYR A 510 -3.17 -39.28 -3.73
C TYR A 510 -2.52 -39.38 -2.36
N ARG A 511 -3.33 -39.37 -1.31
CA ARG A 511 -2.84 -39.65 0.03
C ARG A 511 -2.39 -41.10 0.11
N LEU A 512 -1.13 -41.32 0.51
CA LEU A 512 -0.59 -42.65 0.76
C LEU A 512 -0.99 -43.09 2.17
N GLU A 513 -1.47 -44.31 2.29
CA GLU A 513 -1.73 -44.91 3.60
C GLU A 513 -0.38 -45.15 4.33
N LYS A 514 -0.43 -45.08 5.67
CA LYS A 514 0.77 -45.29 6.53
C LYS A 514 1.38 -46.66 6.32
#